data_db383ebbe8ea92a0fbc61c25e7dfbb96
#
_entry.id   db383ebbe8ea92a0fbc61c25e7dfbb96
#
_cell.length_a   1.000
_cell.length_b   1.000
_cell.length_c   1.000
_cell.angle_alpha   90.00
_cell.angle_beta   90.00
_cell.angle_gamma   90.00
#
_symmetry.space_group_name_H-M   'P 1'
#
loop_
_entity.id
_entity.type
_entity.pdbx_description
1 polymer ?
#
loop_
_entity_poly.entity_id
_entity_poly.type
_entity_poly.pdbx_seq_one_letter_code
_entity_poly.pdbx_strand_id
1 'polypeptide(L)'
;REAAESRYLDSIAADPVILGIDYNTAKDKELNKGLDLKGGINVILQVSVQDILRGLANNSKDPAFNQALNNAVELQKSSQDTYLESFFQAFEAIPGDNSLASSSIFFNKNLEDDIDASMTNDEVKPVLERKIDESILSAFEVIRKRIDKFGVTQPNIQRLGNSGRILVEL
;
A
#
# COMPACT_ATOMS: atom_id res chain seq x y z
N ARG A 1 -14.76 33.11 19.60
CA ARG A 1 -15.74 33.39 18.52
C ARG A 1 -16.31 32.08 18.00
N GLU A 2 -15.50 31.13 17.57
CA GLU A 2 -15.91 29.80 17.09
C GLU A 2 -16.76 29.00 18.10
N ALA A 3 -16.40 29.00 19.38
CA ALA A 3 -17.16 28.30 20.41
C ALA A 3 -18.55 28.86 20.68
N ALA A 4 -18.76 30.15 20.45
CA ALA A 4 -20.07 30.80 20.58
C ALA A 4 -20.94 30.51 19.34
N GLU A 5 -20.34 30.50 18.18
CA GLU A 5 -20.98 30.16 16.91
C GLU A 5 -21.43 28.70 16.89
N SER A 6 -20.55 27.76 17.32
CA SER A 6 -20.90 26.35 17.46
C SER A 6 -22.10 26.13 18.39
N ARG A 7 -22.13 26.77 19.57
CA ARG A 7 -23.25 26.66 20.51
C ARG A 7 -24.56 27.22 19.94
N TYR A 8 -24.48 28.28 19.17
CA TYR A 8 -25.65 28.85 18.52
C TYR A 8 -26.20 27.91 17.44
N LEU A 9 -25.31 27.37 16.60
CA LEU A 9 -25.68 26.40 15.57
C LEU A 9 -26.28 25.14 16.17
N ASP A 10 -25.71 24.64 17.25
CA ASP A 10 -26.24 23.45 17.99
C ASP A 10 -27.64 23.74 18.56
N SER A 11 -27.93 24.99 18.99
CA SER A 11 -29.22 25.35 19.55
C SER A 11 -30.35 25.41 18.52
N ILE A 12 -30.03 25.66 17.24
CA ILE A 12 -30.99 25.72 16.13
C ILE A 12 -30.91 24.50 15.20
N ALA A 13 -30.16 23.47 15.59
CA ALA A 13 -29.82 22.34 14.73
C ALA A 13 -31.04 21.56 14.20
N ALA A 14 -32.12 21.54 14.95
CA ALA A 14 -33.38 20.87 14.57
C ALA A 14 -34.44 21.84 13.95
N ASP A 15 -34.15 23.11 13.92
CA ASP A 15 -35.07 24.10 13.34
C ASP A 15 -34.92 24.17 11.82
N PRO A 16 -36.02 24.31 11.05
CA PRO A 16 -35.96 24.45 9.60
C PRO A 16 -35.31 25.80 9.22
N VAL A 17 -34.10 25.77 8.66
CA VAL A 17 -33.32 26.96 8.36
C VAL A 17 -33.57 27.45 6.93
N ILE A 18 -33.64 26.59 5.93
CA ILE A 18 -33.85 26.92 4.52
C ILE A 18 -34.74 25.87 3.86
N LEU A 19 -35.82 26.34 3.19
CA LEU A 19 -36.76 25.49 2.43
C LEU A 19 -37.30 24.27 3.20
N GLY A 20 -37.46 24.38 4.52
CA GLY A 20 -37.96 23.32 5.37
C GLY A 20 -36.93 22.22 5.70
N ILE A 21 -35.65 22.45 5.38
CA ILE A 21 -34.55 21.53 5.72
C ILE A 21 -33.90 22.07 7.01
N ASP A 22 -33.76 21.20 8.01
CA ASP A 22 -33.02 21.50 9.24
C ASP A 22 -31.50 21.54 9.01
N TYR A 23 -30.78 22.22 9.94
CA TYR A 23 -29.33 22.42 9.82
C TYR A 23 -28.55 21.11 9.76
N ASN A 24 -28.93 20.10 10.54
CA ASN A 24 -28.23 18.81 10.55
C ASN A 24 -28.35 18.10 9.20
N THR A 25 -29.58 18.07 8.64
CA THR A 25 -29.82 17.50 7.31
C THR A 25 -29.06 18.27 6.21
N ALA A 26 -28.98 19.60 6.30
CA ALA A 26 -28.21 20.39 5.36
C ALA A 26 -26.71 20.14 5.48
N LYS A 27 -26.19 19.99 6.70
CA LYS A 27 -24.80 19.66 7.00
C LYS A 27 -24.41 18.26 6.52
N ASP A 28 -25.28 17.26 6.71
CA ASP A 28 -25.06 15.89 6.23
C ASP A 28 -25.02 15.81 4.69
N LYS A 29 -25.72 16.75 4.03
CA LYS A 29 -25.73 16.90 2.57
C LYS A 29 -24.68 17.89 2.05
N GLU A 30 -23.88 18.48 2.94
CA GLU A 30 -22.79 19.36 2.54
C GLU A 30 -21.81 18.61 1.64
N LEU A 31 -21.59 19.12 0.44
CA LEU A 31 -20.60 18.56 -0.46
C LEU A 31 -19.21 18.69 0.19
N ASN A 32 -18.56 17.56 0.42
CA ASN A 32 -17.16 17.56 0.84
C ASN A 32 -16.34 18.29 -0.23
N LYS A 33 -15.92 19.50 0.10
CA LYS A 33 -15.05 20.29 -0.78
C LYS A 33 -13.73 19.55 -0.88
N GLY A 34 -13.37 19.15 -2.12
CA GLY A 34 -12.06 18.56 -2.38
C GLY A 34 -10.90 19.49 -2.02
N LEU A 35 -9.70 18.95 -1.99
CA LEU A 35 -8.45 19.68 -1.69
C LEU A 35 -8.28 20.98 -2.48
N ASP A 36 -8.75 21.02 -3.73
CA ASP A 36 -8.71 22.20 -4.61
C ASP A 36 -9.48 23.41 -4.04
N LEU A 37 -10.45 23.18 -3.17
CA LEU A 37 -11.30 24.22 -2.60
C LEU A 37 -10.96 24.58 -1.15
N LYS A 38 -10.36 23.65 -0.40
CA LYS A 38 -9.97 23.86 1.01
C LYS A 38 -8.47 24.04 1.21
N GLY A 39 -7.66 23.71 0.19
CA GLY A 39 -6.23 23.51 0.32
C GLY A 39 -5.91 22.18 1.01
N GLY A 40 -4.71 21.71 0.89
CA GLY A 40 -4.29 20.45 1.51
C GLY A 40 -3.06 19.85 0.85
N ILE A 41 -2.68 18.66 1.29
CA ILE A 41 -1.55 17.91 0.77
C ILE A 41 -2.08 16.64 0.13
N ASN A 42 -1.70 16.40 -1.12
CA ASN A 42 -1.94 15.13 -1.81
C ASN A 42 -0.59 14.46 -2.08
N VAL A 43 -0.38 13.28 -1.52
CA VAL A 43 0.86 12.52 -1.64
C VAL A 43 0.56 11.09 -2.06
N ILE A 44 1.30 10.59 -3.05
CA ILE A 44 1.30 9.17 -3.40
C ILE A 44 2.58 8.56 -2.85
N LEU A 45 2.43 7.66 -1.88
CA LEU A 45 3.50 6.85 -1.35
C LEU A 45 3.54 5.52 -2.10
N GLN A 46 4.74 5.03 -2.40
CA GLN A 46 4.92 3.71 -3.02
C GLN A 46 5.72 2.81 -2.09
N VAL A 47 5.18 1.63 -1.81
CA VAL A 47 5.89 0.58 -1.09
C VAL A 47 6.87 -0.09 -2.04
N SER A 48 8.13 -0.24 -1.64
CA SER A 48 9.16 -0.91 -2.44
C SER A 48 8.98 -2.43 -2.36
N VAL A 49 8.39 -3.01 -3.40
CA VAL A 49 8.27 -4.48 -3.52
C VAL A 49 9.65 -5.14 -3.58
N GLN A 50 10.65 -4.48 -4.18
CA GLN A 50 12.04 -4.93 -4.20
C GLN A 50 12.59 -5.11 -2.78
N ASP A 51 12.35 -4.14 -1.89
CA ASP A 51 12.85 -4.22 -0.51
C ASP A 51 12.08 -5.25 0.31
N ILE A 52 10.78 -5.43 0.04
CA ILE A 52 10.00 -6.54 0.64
C ILE A 52 10.63 -7.88 0.24
N LEU A 53 10.89 -8.13 -1.05
CA LEU A 53 11.51 -9.36 -1.52
C LEU A 53 12.89 -9.58 -0.88
N ARG A 54 13.71 -8.52 -0.77
CA ARG A 54 15.00 -8.60 -0.05
C ARG A 54 14.82 -8.99 1.41
N GLY A 55 13.82 -8.39 2.08
CA GLY A 55 13.50 -8.71 3.47
C GLY A 55 13.02 -10.15 3.65
N LEU A 56 12.12 -10.63 2.78
CA LEU A 56 11.63 -12.00 2.78
C LEU A 56 12.76 -13.01 2.53
N ALA A 57 13.71 -12.68 1.66
CA ALA A 57 14.91 -13.48 1.41
C ALA A 57 16.02 -13.26 2.47
N ASN A 58 15.72 -12.64 3.60
CA ASN A 58 16.67 -12.35 4.68
C ASN A 58 17.96 -11.66 4.19
N ASN A 59 17.83 -10.72 3.25
CA ASN A 59 18.94 -10.04 2.59
C ASN A 59 19.93 -11.01 1.91
N SER A 60 19.40 -12.00 1.22
CA SER A 60 20.14 -13.01 0.48
C SER A 60 21.27 -12.40 -0.36
N LYS A 61 22.43 -13.09 -0.36
CA LYS A 61 23.58 -12.77 -1.21
C LYS A 61 23.64 -13.62 -2.47
N ASP A 62 22.60 -14.42 -2.72
CA ASP A 62 22.52 -15.22 -3.92
C ASP A 62 22.67 -14.40 -5.18
N PRO A 63 23.61 -14.73 -6.10
CA PRO A 63 23.86 -13.93 -7.29
C PRO A 63 22.66 -13.88 -8.24
N ALA A 64 21.97 -15.03 -8.45
CA ALA A 64 20.83 -15.09 -9.35
C ALA A 64 19.67 -14.24 -8.81
N PHE A 65 19.39 -14.34 -7.51
CA PHE A 65 18.38 -13.51 -6.85
C PHE A 65 18.67 -12.00 -6.99
N ASN A 66 19.91 -11.58 -6.70
CA ASN A 66 20.27 -10.17 -6.78
C ASN A 66 20.28 -9.66 -8.23
N GLN A 67 20.69 -10.49 -9.18
CA GLN A 67 20.63 -10.18 -10.61
C GLN A 67 19.18 -10.03 -11.08
N ALA A 68 18.28 -10.94 -10.66
CA ALA A 68 16.87 -10.84 -10.97
C ALA A 68 16.23 -9.56 -10.44
N LEU A 69 16.54 -9.17 -9.19
CA LEU A 69 16.04 -7.92 -8.61
C LEU A 69 16.47 -6.68 -9.44
N ASN A 70 17.69 -6.66 -9.93
CA ASN A 70 18.20 -5.56 -10.75
C ASN A 70 17.58 -5.56 -12.16
N ASN A 71 17.49 -6.73 -12.79
CA ASN A 71 16.89 -6.87 -14.12
C ASN A 71 15.40 -6.53 -14.10
N ALA A 72 14.68 -6.86 -13.02
CA ALA A 72 13.28 -6.51 -12.85
C ALA A 72 13.02 -4.99 -12.90
N VAL A 73 13.94 -4.18 -12.36
CA VAL A 73 13.85 -2.71 -12.44
C VAL A 73 13.91 -2.23 -13.89
N GLU A 74 14.78 -2.83 -14.69
CA GLU A 74 14.91 -2.44 -16.12
C GLU A 74 13.72 -2.94 -16.94
N LEU A 75 13.23 -4.17 -16.69
CA LEU A 75 12.04 -4.69 -17.35
C LEU A 75 10.81 -3.85 -17.06
N GLN A 76 10.60 -3.43 -15.81
CA GLN A 76 9.46 -2.60 -15.41
C GLN A 76 9.42 -1.24 -16.13
N LYS A 77 10.57 -0.69 -16.53
CA LYS A 77 10.61 0.57 -17.29
C LYS A 77 10.03 0.45 -18.71
N SER A 78 10.07 -0.75 -19.27
CA SER A 78 9.66 -1.05 -20.64
C SER A 78 8.34 -1.82 -20.75
N SER A 79 7.79 -2.30 -19.64
CA SER A 79 6.53 -3.04 -19.56
C SER A 79 5.51 -2.33 -18.68
N GLN A 80 4.25 -2.77 -18.76
CA GLN A 80 3.18 -2.36 -17.85
C GLN A 80 2.99 -3.35 -16.69
N ASP A 81 3.87 -4.34 -16.59
CA ASP A 81 3.82 -5.38 -15.58
C ASP A 81 4.15 -4.81 -14.19
N THR A 82 3.68 -5.48 -13.17
CA THR A 82 4.08 -5.17 -11.81
C THR A 82 5.56 -5.51 -11.60
N TYR A 83 6.19 -4.90 -10.57
CA TYR A 83 7.58 -5.23 -10.24
C TYR A 83 7.74 -6.73 -9.93
N LEU A 84 6.76 -7.35 -9.29
CA LEU A 84 6.80 -8.76 -8.94
C LEU A 84 6.76 -9.66 -10.18
N GLU A 85 5.90 -9.38 -11.15
CA GLU A 85 5.87 -10.10 -12.43
C GLU A 85 7.20 -9.94 -13.18
N SER A 86 7.74 -8.71 -13.24
CA SER A 86 9.04 -8.43 -13.83
C SER A 86 10.18 -9.20 -13.12
N PHE A 87 10.08 -9.34 -11.79
CA PHE A 87 11.05 -10.13 -11.02
C PHE A 87 11.01 -11.62 -11.38
N PHE A 88 9.82 -12.21 -11.48
CA PHE A 88 9.70 -13.62 -11.87
C PHE A 88 10.24 -13.85 -13.30
N GLN A 89 9.87 -12.98 -14.25
CA GLN A 89 10.42 -13.08 -15.61
C GLN A 89 11.93 -12.94 -15.63
N ALA A 90 12.48 -11.99 -14.87
CA ALA A 90 13.92 -11.80 -14.77
C ALA A 90 14.62 -13.00 -14.15
N PHE A 91 14.04 -13.62 -13.13
CA PHE A 91 14.63 -14.78 -12.46
C PHE A 91 14.63 -16.01 -13.36
N GLU A 92 13.55 -16.26 -14.09
CA GLU A 92 13.42 -17.37 -15.06
C GLU A 92 14.38 -17.22 -16.24
N ALA A 93 14.69 -15.97 -16.63
CA ALA A 93 15.62 -15.70 -17.73
C ALA A 93 17.10 -15.93 -17.35
N ILE A 94 17.44 -16.12 -16.07
CA ILE A 94 18.81 -16.36 -15.64
C ILE A 94 19.19 -17.83 -15.92
N PRO A 95 20.26 -18.08 -16.69
CA PRO A 95 20.68 -19.44 -16.99
C PRO A 95 21.08 -20.22 -15.73
N GLY A 96 20.70 -21.50 -15.68
CA GLY A 96 21.05 -22.40 -14.58
C GLY A 96 19.81 -23.01 -13.94
N ASP A 97 20.03 -23.95 -13.03
CA ASP A 97 18.97 -24.58 -12.23
C ASP A 97 18.72 -23.74 -10.96
N ASN A 98 18.15 -22.54 -11.17
CA ASN A 98 17.92 -21.60 -10.08
C ASN A 98 16.54 -21.86 -9.45
N SER A 99 16.51 -22.09 -8.13
CA SER A 99 15.28 -22.31 -7.37
C SER A 99 15.02 -21.17 -6.39
N LEU A 100 13.82 -20.59 -6.44
CA LEU A 100 13.34 -19.62 -5.45
C LEU A 100 13.20 -20.26 -4.07
N ALA A 101 12.87 -21.58 -4.01
CA ALA A 101 12.77 -22.36 -2.78
C ALA A 101 14.13 -22.80 -2.22
N SER A 102 15.24 -22.22 -2.69
CA SER A 102 16.56 -22.53 -2.16
C SER A 102 16.78 -21.94 -0.76
N SER A 103 17.63 -22.59 0.04
CA SER A 103 18.02 -22.11 1.36
C SER A 103 18.81 -20.79 1.33
N SER A 104 19.35 -20.45 0.16
CA SER A 104 20.03 -19.18 -0.07
C SER A 104 19.06 -18.02 -0.35
N ILE A 105 17.77 -18.31 -0.69
CA ILE A 105 16.79 -17.31 -1.08
C ILE A 105 15.58 -17.34 -0.12
N PHE A 106 14.51 -18.09 -0.45
CA PHE A 106 13.25 -18.00 0.29
C PHE A 106 12.98 -19.19 1.23
N PHE A 107 13.69 -20.31 1.11
CA PHE A 107 13.62 -21.34 2.12
C PHE A 107 14.47 -20.94 3.33
N ASN A 108 13.91 -20.08 4.17
CA ASN A 108 14.55 -19.54 5.35
C ASN A 108 13.57 -19.49 6.52
N LYS A 109 14.07 -19.23 7.73
CA LYS A 109 13.31 -19.24 8.97
C LYS A 109 12.05 -18.36 8.97
N ASN A 110 12.01 -17.30 8.16
CA ASN A 110 10.85 -16.40 8.09
C ASN A 110 9.71 -16.96 7.24
N LEU A 111 10.00 -17.95 6.40
CA LEU A 111 9.06 -18.54 5.43
C LEU A 111 8.99 -20.07 5.52
N GLU A 112 9.61 -20.69 6.55
CA GLU A 112 9.66 -22.15 6.71
C GLU A 112 8.29 -22.81 6.84
N ASP A 113 7.28 -22.06 7.31
CA ASP A 113 5.89 -22.54 7.39
C ASP A 113 5.15 -22.47 6.05
N ASP A 114 5.63 -21.67 5.11
CA ASP A 114 4.97 -21.39 3.83
C ASP A 114 5.72 -21.95 2.62
N ILE A 115 7.05 -22.10 2.70
CA ILE A 115 7.91 -22.55 1.60
C ILE A 115 8.74 -23.74 2.04
N ASP A 116 8.62 -24.83 1.28
CA ASP A 116 9.43 -26.05 1.40
C ASP A 116 10.49 -26.07 0.30
N ALA A 117 11.67 -26.66 0.60
CA ALA A 117 12.80 -26.75 -0.35
C ALA A 117 12.49 -27.59 -1.61
N SER A 118 11.42 -28.38 -1.60
CA SER A 118 10.97 -29.18 -2.75
C SER A 118 10.02 -28.41 -3.69
N MET A 119 9.57 -27.22 -3.30
CA MET A 119 8.64 -26.42 -4.10
C MET A 119 9.30 -25.92 -5.39
N THR A 120 8.52 -25.95 -6.46
CA THR A 120 8.89 -25.34 -7.74
C THR A 120 8.78 -23.81 -7.67
N ASN A 121 9.40 -23.11 -8.62
CA ASN A 121 9.28 -21.66 -8.70
C ASN A 121 7.82 -21.21 -8.87
N ASP A 122 6.99 -21.99 -9.60
CA ASP A 122 5.57 -21.67 -9.78
C ASP A 122 4.75 -21.83 -8.50
N GLU A 123 5.12 -22.75 -7.62
CA GLU A 123 4.47 -22.91 -6.32
C GLU A 123 4.89 -21.84 -5.31
N VAL A 124 6.09 -21.30 -5.44
CA VAL A 124 6.59 -20.20 -4.60
C VAL A 124 5.96 -18.85 -4.96
N LYS A 125 5.65 -18.61 -6.25
CA LYS A 125 5.06 -17.35 -6.73
C LYS A 125 3.83 -16.90 -5.93
N PRO A 126 2.76 -17.71 -5.77
CA PRO A 126 1.57 -17.28 -5.04
C PRO A 126 1.83 -17.04 -3.55
N VAL A 127 2.82 -17.72 -2.97
CA VAL A 127 3.23 -17.48 -1.58
C VAL A 127 3.84 -16.09 -1.44
N LEU A 128 4.75 -15.73 -2.35
CA LEU A 128 5.38 -14.41 -2.36
C LEU A 128 4.37 -13.30 -2.63
N GLU A 129 3.43 -13.49 -3.56
CA GLU A 129 2.33 -12.54 -3.82
C GLU A 129 1.55 -12.25 -2.54
N ARG A 130 1.12 -13.29 -1.84
CA ARG A 130 0.40 -13.16 -0.58
C ARG A 130 1.22 -12.42 0.49
N LYS A 131 2.50 -12.78 0.67
CA LYS A 131 3.39 -12.14 1.66
C LYS A 131 3.67 -10.67 1.34
N ILE A 132 3.76 -10.31 0.06
CA ILE A 132 3.90 -8.93 -0.38
C ILE A 132 2.62 -8.15 -0.08
N ASP A 133 1.45 -8.69 -0.38
CA ASP A 133 0.17 -8.05 -0.07
C ASP A 133 -0.03 -7.85 1.43
N GLU A 134 0.32 -8.83 2.27
CA GLU A 134 0.32 -8.72 3.72
C GLU A 134 1.26 -7.58 4.20
N SER A 135 2.44 -7.46 3.59
CA SER A 135 3.42 -6.42 3.90
C SER A 135 2.92 -5.02 3.51
N ILE A 136 2.29 -4.90 2.34
CA ILE A 136 1.67 -3.65 1.87
C ILE A 136 0.51 -3.24 2.78
N LEU A 137 -0.33 -4.20 3.19
CA LEU A 137 -1.43 -3.95 4.12
C LEU A 137 -0.90 -3.47 5.48
N SER A 138 0.14 -4.10 6.00
CA SER A 138 0.79 -3.68 7.24
C SER A 138 1.36 -2.27 7.15
N ALA A 139 2.02 -1.93 6.04
CA ALA A 139 2.54 -0.59 5.78
C ALA A 139 1.40 0.45 5.73
N PHE A 140 0.29 0.13 5.06
CA PHE A 140 -0.90 0.97 5.01
C PHE A 140 -1.46 1.26 6.41
N GLU A 141 -1.62 0.24 7.24
CA GLU A 141 -2.12 0.40 8.61
C GLU A 141 -1.17 1.25 9.48
N VAL A 142 0.14 1.10 9.30
CA VAL A 142 1.15 1.93 10.00
C VAL A 142 1.02 3.40 9.59
N ILE A 143 0.88 3.67 8.27
CA ILE A 143 0.71 5.04 7.75
C ILE A 143 -0.57 5.64 8.32
N ARG A 144 -1.69 4.92 8.24
CA ARG A 144 -2.98 5.34 8.78
C ARG A 144 -2.88 5.72 10.26
N LYS A 145 -2.34 4.82 11.09
CA LYS A 145 -2.15 5.07 12.53
C LYS A 145 -1.25 6.28 12.83
N ARG A 146 -0.25 6.53 11.98
CA ARG A 146 0.61 7.72 12.14
C ARG A 146 -0.13 8.99 11.81
N ILE A 147 -0.91 9.00 10.72
CA ILE A 147 -1.71 10.17 10.31
C ILE A 147 -2.78 10.47 11.36
N ASP A 148 -3.48 9.46 11.88
CA ASP A 148 -4.46 9.61 12.95
C ASP A 148 -3.86 10.28 14.21
N LYS A 149 -2.59 9.97 14.53
CA LYS A 149 -1.88 10.59 15.67
C LYS A 149 -1.57 12.07 15.46
N PHE A 150 -1.49 12.56 14.23
CA PHE A 150 -1.29 13.98 13.95
C PHE A 150 -2.58 14.81 14.13
N GLY A 151 -3.72 14.16 14.37
CA GLY A 151 -4.99 14.84 14.60
C GLY A 151 -5.54 15.54 13.36
N VAL A 152 -5.19 15.07 12.18
CA VAL A 152 -5.71 15.61 10.90
C VAL A 152 -7.20 15.30 10.81
N THR A 153 -7.99 16.32 10.52
CA THR A 153 -9.45 16.20 10.37
C THR A 153 -9.77 15.55 9.01
N GLN A 154 -10.42 14.38 9.04
CA GLN A 154 -10.90 13.67 7.86
C GLN A 154 -9.81 13.34 6.80
N PRO A 155 -8.72 12.64 7.16
CA PRO A 155 -7.74 12.23 6.18
C PRO A 155 -8.36 11.19 5.23
N ASN A 156 -8.09 11.35 3.92
CA ASN A 156 -8.44 10.32 2.94
C ASN A 156 -7.20 9.50 2.62
N ILE A 157 -7.20 8.22 3.00
CA ILE A 157 -6.06 7.32 2.80
C ILE A 157 -6.58 6.09 2.06
N GLN A 158 -6.07 5.85 0.85
CA GLN A 158 -6.54 4.78 -0.03
C GLN A 158 -5.40 4.00 -0.65
N ARG A 159 -5.57 2.68 -0.79
CA ARG A 159 -4.69 1.85 -1.62
C ARG A 159 -5.08 2.01 -3.10
N LEU A 160 -4.10 2.23 -3.97
CA LEU A 160 -4.32 2.35 -5.41
C LEU A 160 -4.10 0.99 -6.10
N GLY A 161 -5.13 0.15 -6.05
CA GLY A 161 -5.08 -1.21 -6.62
C GLY A 161 -4.00 -2.07 -5.97
N ASN A 162 -3.42 -3.00 -6.76
CA ASN A 162 -2.36 -3.92 -6.32
C ASN A 162 -0.94 -3.37 -6.61
N SER A 163 -0.82 -2.09 -6.94
CA SER A 163 0.45 -1.47 -7.35
C SER A 163 1.40 -1.15 -6.18
N GLY A 164 1.01 -1.44 -4.93
CA GLY A 164 1.75 -1.03 -3.74
C GLY A 164 1.74 0.47 -3.48
N ARG A 165 0.90 1.25 -4.20
CA ARG A 165 0.76 2.69 -4.01
C ARG A 165 -0.36 3.01 -3.03
N ILE A 166 -0.12 4.03 -2.21
CA ILE A 166 -1.04 4.53 -1.19
C ILE A 166 -1.23 6.02 -1.43
N LEU A 167 -2.45 6.43 -1.71
CA LEU A 167 -2.84 7.82 -1.79
C LEU A 167 -3.12 8.34 -0.37
N VAL A 168 -2.56 9.48 -0.04
CA VAL A 168 -2.77 10.19 1.22
C VAL A 168 -3.15 11.62 0.91
N GLU A 169 -4.35 12.02 1.31
CA GLU A 169 -4.88 13.38 1.17
C GLU A 169 -5.18 13.91 2.58
N LEU A 170 -4.56 15.05 2.90
CA LEU A 170 -4.62 15.69 4.22
C LEU A 170 -5.11 17.13 4.13
#